data_0332e88567d08f8d6d742732d7a1280e
#
_entry.id   0332e88567d08f8d6d742732d7a1280e
#
_cell.length_a   1.000
_cell.length_b   1.000
_cell.length_c   1.000
_cell.angle_alpha   90.00
_cell.angle_beta   90.00
_cell.angle_gamma   90.00
#
_symmetry.space_group_name_H-M   'P 1'
#
loop_
_entity.id
_entity.type
_entity.pdbx_description
1 polymer ?
#
loop_
_entity_poly.entity_id
_entity_poly.type
_entity_poly.pdbx_seq_one_letter_code
_entity_poly.pdbx_strand_id
1 'polypeptide(L)'
;PYNVTTIGDSAFVNCTKLTQITVPRNTTSIASNAFSYPKKMTMYGPSDCYAQTYASGKGIKYVTQDIHATSVSLDSTEKTAERYDDFQLTATIAPLNFTDAVVWTSSNEEVATVSDTGYVEICGVGTAVITVTAGNVKAVCKITVPQLIDWIEFDEDEIELKAGQTYQLKPYISPSFATNERPFTAVLLLSIV
;
A
#
# COMPACT_ATOMS: atom_id res chain seq x y z
N PRO A 1 -16.62 -3.09 6.97
CA PRO A 1 -15.32 -2.97 6.30
C PRO A 1 -14.23 -3.60 7.17
N TYR A 2 -13.32 -4.35 6.59
CA TYR A 2 -12.25 -5.08 7.30
C TYR A 2 -11.23 -4.14 7.98
N ASN A 3 -11.13 -2.91 7.51
CA ASN A 3 -10.19 -1.90 8.02
C ASN A 3 -10.75 -1.10 9.22
N VAL A 4 -11.87 -1.50 9.80
CA VAL A 4 -12.38 -0.86 11.01
C VAL A 4 -11.58 -1.32 12.21
N THR A 5 -10.74 -0.45 12.75
CA THR A 5 -9.93 -0.69 13.95
C THR A 5 -10.58 -0.17 15.22
N THR A 6 -11.45 0.84 15.10
CA THR A 6 -12.08 1.50 16.24
C THR A 6 -13.57 1.76 15.98
N ILE A 7 -14.40 1.48 16.97
CA ILE A 7 -15.80 1.92 17.05
C ILE A 7 -15.87 2.98 18.16
N GLY A 8 -16.03 4.23 17.75
CA GLY A 8 -15.95 5.39 18.65
C GLY A 8 -17.18 5.59 19.54
N ASP A 9 -17.11 6.65 20.34
CA ASP A 9 -18.19 7.08 21.22
C ASP A 9 -19.47 7.33 20.44
N SER A 10 -20.58 6.80 20.96
CA SER A 10 -21.91 7.02 20.43
C SER A 10 -22.12 6.61 18.96
N ALA A 11 -21.20 5.79 18.38
CA ALA A 11 -21.24 5.41 16.96
C ALA A 11 -22.58 4.81 16.52
N PHE A 12 -23.28 4.11 17.42
CA PHE A 12 -24.59 3.50 17.19
C PHE A 12 -25.66 3.98 18.21
N VAL A 13 -25.49 5.20 18.69
CA VAL A 13 -26.53 5.87 19.52
C VAL A 13 -27.76 6.09 18.65
N ASN A 14 -28.95 5.88 19.25
CA ASN A 14 -30.26 5.98 18.58
C ASN A 14 -30.49 4.96 17.43
N CYS A 15 -29.59 3.99 17.21
CA CYS A 15 -29.85 2.89 16.29
C CYS A 15 -30.81 1.86 16.92
N THR A 16 -32.07 2.29 17.18
CA THR A 16 -33.07 1.49 17.92
C THR A 16 -33.48 0.20 17.24
N LYS A 17 -33.26 0.10 15.92
CA LYS A 17 -33.55 -1.07 15.08
C LYS A 17 -32.36 -1.99 14.89
N LEU A 18 -31.19 -1.66 15.44
CA LEU A 18 -29.99 -2.48 15.32
C LEU A 18 -30.15 -3.74 16.15
N THR A 19 -30.35 -4.87 15.51
CA THR A 19 -30.52 -6.19 16.15
C THR A 19 -29.29 -7.08 16.00
N GLN A 20 -28.39 -6.76 15.06
CA GLN A 20 -27.17 -7.52 14.83
C GLN A 20 -26.06 -6.65 14.23
N ILE A 21 -24.81 -6.97 14.52
CA ILE A 21 -23.63 -6.35 13.95
C ILE A 21 -22.53 -7.41 13.82
N THR A 22 -21.79 -7.37 12.70
CA THR A 22 -20.55 -8.15 12.54
C THR A 22 -19.37 -7.22 12.75
N VAL A 23 -18.47 -7.60 13.66
CA VAL A 23 -17.27 -6.81 14.00
C VAL A 23 -16.05 -7.56 13.48
N PRO A 24 -15.21 -6.92 12.64
CA PRO A 24 -14.03 -7.55 12.08
C PRO A 24 -12.93 -7.79 13.12
N ARG A 25 -12.02 -8.73 12.83
CA ARG A 25 -10.90 -9.10 13.72
C ARG A 25 -9.99 -7.92 14.05
N ASN A 26 -9.79 -7.00 13.09
CA ASN A 26 -8.89 -5.86 13.24
C ASN A 26 -9.44 -4.77 14.19
N THR A 27 -10.67 -4.92 14.69
CA THR A 27 -11.21 -3.98 15.67
C THR A 27 -10.56 -4.19 17.03
N THR A 28 -9.77 -3.23 17.46
CA THR A 28 -8.98 -3.25 18.70
C THR A 28 -9.58 -2.38 19.81
N SER A 29 -10.58 -1.53 19.48
CA SER A 29 -11.24 -0.65 20.42
C SER A 29 -12.72 -0.46 20.10
N ILE A 30 -13.55 -0.55 21.12
CA ILE A 30 -14.99 -0.23 21.06
C ILE A 30 -15.32 0.62 22.29
N ALA A 31 -15.79 1.85 22.07
CA ALA A 31 -16.15 2.74 23.15
C ALA A 31 -17.27 2.18 24.03
N SER A 32 -17.22 2.44 25.33
CA SER A 32 -18.15 1.87 26.30
C SER A 32 -19.60 2.25 26.07
N ASN A 33 -19.84 3.38 25.42
CA ASN A 33 -21.15 3.96 25.06
C ASN A 33 -21.45 3.88 23.54
N ALA A 34 -20.69 3.07 22.79
CA ALA A 34 -20.88 2.95 21.34
C ALA A 34 -22.29 2.51 20.93
N PHE A 35 -22.98 1.74 21.77
CA PHE A 35 -24.32 1.18 21.50
C PHE A 35 -25.31 1.59 22.56
N SER A 36 -26.49 2.08 22.15
CA SER A 36 -27.58 2.50 23.09
C SER A 36 -28.30 1.32 23.74
N TYR A 37 -28.48 0.20 23.02
CA TYR A 37 -29.27 -0.95 23.46
C TYR A 37 -28.51 -2.26 23.31
N PRO A 38 -27.36 -2.43 23.98
CA PRO A 38 -26.48 -3.56 23.72
C PRO A 38 -27.14 -4.93 24.01
N LYS A 39 -27.99 -5.03 25.01
CA LYS A 39 -28.64 -6.30 25.39
C LYS A 39 -29.70 -6.79 24.40
N LYS A 40 -30.12 -5.96 23.43
CA LYS A 40 -31.13 -6.32 22.41
C LYS A 40 -30.50 -6.76 21.09
N MET A 41 -29.19 -6.71 20.99
CA MET A 41 -28.48 -7.05 19.77
C MET A 41 -27.64 -8.33 19.92
N THR A 42 -27.32 -8.95 18.80
CA THR A 42 -26.33 -10.00 18.70
C THR A 42 -25.09 -9.47 17.99
N MET A 43 -23.94 -9.66 18.56
CA MET A 43 -22.66 -9.33 17.94
C MET A 43 -22.07 -10.59 17.33
N TYR A 44 -21.65 -10.50 16.10
CA TYR A 44 -20.96 -11.57 15.36
C TYR A 44 -19.51 -11.16 15.12
N GLY A 45 -18.62 -12.11 15.12
CA GLY A 45 -17.22 -11.88 14.81
C GLY A 45 -16.39 -13.14 15.01
N PRO A 46 -15.08 -13.08 14.73
CA PRO A 46 -14.18 -14.21 14.90
C PRO A 46 -13.99 -14.57 16.38
N SER A 47 -13.52 -15.81 16.62
CA SER A 47 -13.07 -16.24 17.95
C SER A 47 -11.85 -15.40 18.41
N ASP A 48 -11.65 -15.32 19.72
CA ASP A 48 -10.46 -14.74 20.36
C ASP A 48 -10.09 -13.32 19.88
N CYS A 49 -11.11 -12.45 19.75
CA CYS A 49 -10.93 -11.07 19.34
C CYS A 49 -11.44 -10.07 20.39
N TYR A 50 -11.06 -8.79 20.23
CA TYR A 50 -11.50 -7.71 21.13
C TYR A 50 -13.02 -7.61 21.24
N ALA A 51 -13.76 -7.78 20.13
CA ALA A 51 -15.21 -7.68 20.11
C ALA A 51 -15.88 -8.74 21.01
N GLN A 52 -15.32 -9.95 21.12
CA GLN A 52 -15.82 -11.00 22.00
C GLN A 52 -15.66 -10.60 23.48
N THR A 53 -14.50 -10.06 23.85
CA THR A 53 -14.25 -9.56 25.21
C THR A 53 -15.18 -8.38 25.55
N TYR A 54 -15.34 -7.45 24.64
CA TYR A 54 -16.27 -6.31 24.79
C TYR A 54 -17.70 -6.78 24.99
N ALA A 55 -18.17 -7.72 24.14
CA ALA A 55 -19.54 -8.23 24.21
C ALA A 55 -19.81 -8.93 25.56
N SER A 56 -18.87 -9.72 26.05
CA SER A 56 -18.93 -10.35 27.36
C SER A 56 -19.06 -9.32 28.48
N GLY A 57 -18.23 -8.28 28.49
CA GLY A 57 -18.26 -7.20 29.49
C GLY A 57 -19.54 -6.36 29.46
N LYS A 58 -20.26 -6.32 28.35
CA LYS A 58 -21.53 -5.57 28.15
C LYS A 58 -22.78 -6.44 28.23
N GLY A 59 -22.64 -7.76 28.40
CA GLY A 59 -23.77 -8.69 28.37
C GLY A 59 -24.49 -8.76 27.01
N ILE A 60 -23.73 -8.53 25.92
CA ILE A 60 -24.20 -8.69 24.54
C ILE A 60 -24.06 -10.17 24.17
N LYS A 61 -25.09 -10.72 23.52
CA LYS A 61 -24.99 -12.05 22.93
C LYS A 61 -23.90 -12.04 21.84
N TYR A 62 -22.85 -12.82 22.02
CA TYR A 62 -21.80 -13.00 21.02
C TYR A 62 -21.97 -14.34 20.33
N VAL A 63 -21.84 -14.34 19.01
CA VAL A 63 -21.86 -15.56 18.17
C VAL A 63 -20.57 -15.56 17.37
N THR A 64 -19.73 -16.55 17.64
CA THR A 64 -18.51 -16.77 16.88
C THR A 64 -18.86 -17.15 15.45
N GLN A 65 -18.28 -16.44 14.51
CA GLN A 65 -18.47 -16.66 13.09
C GLN A 65 -17.13 -16.43 12.37
N ASP A 66 -16.49 -17.52 11.97
CA ASP A 66 -15.26 -17.48 11.19
C ASP A 66 -15.64 -17.64 9.71
N ILE A 67 -15.65 -16.52 8.99
CA ILE A 67 -15.92 -16.48 7.55
C ILE A 67 -14.61 -16.15 6.86
N HIS A 68 -14.08 -17.12 6.14
CA HIS A 68 -12.80 -16.96 5.48
C HIS A 68 -12.92 -16.16 4.17
N ALA A 69 -11.92 -15.33 3.91
CA ALA A 69 -11.75 -14.69 2.62
C ALA A 69 -11.50 -15.75 1.53
N THR A 70 -12.22 -15.63 0.43
CA THR A 70 -12.13 -16.54 -0.72
C THR A 70 -11.37 -15.94 -1.87
N SER A 71 -11.27 -14.60 -1.90
CA SER A 71 -10.47 -13.87 -2.89
C SER A 71 -9.97 -12.54 -2.34
N VAL A 72 -8.83 -12.13 -2.84
CA VAL A 72 -8.21 -10.81 -2.63
C VAL A 72 -7.72 -10.31 -3.98
N SER A 73 -7.95 -9.04 -4.27
CA SER A 73 -7.38 -8.35 -5.42
C SER A 73 -6.95 -6.95 -5.03
N LEU A 74 -5.96 -6.41 -5.75
CA LEU A 74 -5.53 -5.02 -5.64
C LEU A 74 -6.00 -4.23 -6.87
N ASP A 75 -6.16 -2.93 -6.71
CA ASP A 75 -6.45 -1.98 -7.79
C ASP A 75 -5.28 -1.84 -8.78
N SER A 76 -4.06 -2.25 -8.38
CA SER A 76 -2.88 -2.33 -9.25
C SER A 76 -2.03 -3.54 -8.90
N THR A 77 -1.48 -4.22 -9.92
CA THR A 77 -0.53 -5.35 -9.77
C THR A 77 0.92 -4.93 -9.98
N GLU A 78 1.13 -3.79 -10.65
CA GLU A 78 2.44 -3.19 -10.88
C GLU A 78 2.33 -1.68 -10.83
N LYS A 79 3.36 -1.00 -10.31
CA LYS A 79 3.44 0.44 -10.26
C LYS A 79 4.89 0.91 -10.34
N THR A 80 5.14 1.90 -11.20
CA THR A 80 6.39 2.66 -11.22
C THR A 80 6.16 3.96 -10.46
N ALA A 81 7.05 4.31 -9.55
CA ALA A 81 6.98 5.50 -8.72
C ALA A 81 8.33 6.21 -8.69
N GLU A 82 8.35 7.48 -8.36
CA GLU A 82 9.57 8.24 -8.10
C GLU A 82 9.91 8.20 -6.60
N ARG A 83 11.16 8.50 -6.27
CA ARG A 83 11.60 8.55 -4.86
C ARG A 83 10.82 9.64 -4.12
N TYR A 84 10.34 9.32 -2.91
CA TYR A 84 9.48 10.15 -2.05
C TYR A 84 8.03 10.31 -2.52
N ASP A 85 7.60 9.57 -3.54
CA ASP A 85 6.18 9.43 -3.84
C ASP A 85 5.48 8.67 -2.72
N ASP A 86 4.17 8.89 -2.63
CA ASP A 86 3.28 8.12 -1.79
C ASP A 86 1.96 7.86 -2.51
N PHE A 87 1.31 6.77 -2.19
CA PHE A 87 0.02 6.42 -2.78
C PHE A 87 -0.74 5.37 -1.98
N GLN A 88 -2.03 5.30 -2.22
CA GLN A 88 -2.90 4.28 -1.65
C GLN A 88 -3.03 3.08 -2.59
N LEU A 89 -2.79 1.86 -2.09
CA LEU A 89 -3.26 0.62 -2.71
C LEU A 89 -4.56 0.21 -2.06
N THR A 90 -5.55 -0.14 -2.89
CA THR A 90 -6.87 -0.55 -2.43
C THR A 90 -7.07 -2.04 -2.63
N ALA A 91 -7.31 -2.77 -1.54
CA ALA A 91 -7.64 -4.19 -1.60
C ALA A 91 -9.16 -4.39 -1.66
N THR A 92 -9.59 -5.24 -2.59
CA THR A 92 -10.96 -5.77 -2.63
C THR A 92 -10.94 -7.22 -2.18
N ILE A 93 -11.68 -7.53 -1.12
CA ILE A 93 -11.70 -8.85 -0.47
C ILE A 93 -13.15 -9.37 -0.46
N ALA A 94 -13.32 -10.63 -0.81
CA ALA A 94 -14.63 -11.28 -0.78
C ALA A 94 -14.59 -12.56 0.08
N PRO A 95 -15.74 -12.89 0.73
CA PRO A 95 -16.97 -12.10 0.83
C PRO A 95 -16.79 -10.88 1.74
N LEU A 96 -17.62 -9.82 1.60
CA LEU A 96 -17.49 -8.57 2.37
C LEU A 96 -17.57 -8.72 3.90
N ASN A 97 -18.16 -9.81 4.37
CA ASN A 97 -18.33 -10.13 5.78
C ASN A 97 -17.28 -11.12 6.31
N PHE A 98 -16.14 -11.28 5.60
CA PHE A 98 -15.06 -12.12 6.08
C PHE A 98 -14.54 -11.64 7.44
N THR A 99 -13.94 -12.55 8.20
CA THR A 99 -13.48 -12.31 9.57
C THR A 99 -11.97 -12.52 9.76
N ASP A 100 -11.28 -12.92 8.70
CA ASP A 100 -9.82 -13.07 8.72
C ASP A 100 -9.11 -11.75 9.02
N ALA A 101 -7.92 -11.85 9.62
CA ALA A 101 -7.02 -10.70 9.71
C ALA A 101 -6.51 -10.33 8.31
N VAL A 102 -6.39 -9.02 8.06
CA VAL A 102 -5.74 -8.49 6.86
C VAL A 102 -4.37 -7.97 7.25
N VAL A 103 -3.36 -8.45 6.55
CA VAL A 103 -1.96 -8.08 6.81
C VAL A 103 -1.33 -7.58 5.53
N TRP A 104 -0.70 -6.41 5.62
CA TRP A 104 0.10 -5.83 4.56
C TRP A 104 1.58 -5.98 4.88
N THR A 105 2.39 -6.29 3.88
CA THR A 105 3.85 -6.43 4.03
C THR A 105 4.57 -5.91 2.80
N SER A 106 5.79 -5.43 3.00
CA SER A 106 6.73 -5.13 1.93
C SER A 106 7.86 -6.17 1.92
N SER A 107 8.30 -6.56 0.74
CA SER A 107 9.48 -7.43 0.57
C SER A 107 10.80 -6.68 0.75
N ASN A 108 10.77 -5.34 0.67
CA ASN A 108 11.95 -4.48 0.82
C ASN A 108 11.52 -3.08 1.31
N GLU A 109 11.60 -2.87 2.60
CA GLU A 109 11.21 -1.61 3.25
C GLU A 109 12.20 -0.45 2.99
N GLU A 110 13.41 -0.74 2.53
CA GLU A 110 14.35 0.29 2.07
C GLU A 110 13.89 0.95 0.75
N VAL A 111 13.08 0.24 -0.03
CA VAL A 111 12.51 0.75 -1.29
C VAL A 111 11.11 1.29 -1.09
N ALA A 112 10.23 0.54 -0.42
CA ALA A 112 8.86 0.95 -0.16
C ALA A 112 8.34 0.33 1.13
N THR A 113 7.71 1.14 1.99
CA THR A 113 6.96 0.68 3.16
C THR A 113 5.47 0.63 2.87
N VAL A 114 4.71 -0.05 3.70
CA VAL A 114 3.25 -0.10 3.59
C VAL A 114 2.60 -0.11 4.98
N SER A 115 1.56 0.70 5.16
CA SER A 115 0.76 0.73 6.39
C SER A 115 -0.29 -0.39 6.42
N ASP A 116 -0.91 -0.61 7.59
CA ASP A 116 -2.03 -1.55 7.78
C ASP A 116 -3.27 -1.21 6.93
N THR A 117 -3.34 -0.03 6.36
CA THR A 117 -4.43 0.43 5.48
C THR A 117 -4.08 0.35 4.01
N GLY A 118 -2.86 -0.06 3.65
CA GLY A 118 -2.38 -0.15 2.26
C GLY A 118 -1.80 1.17 1.72
N TYR A 119 -1.50 2.13 2.59
CA TYR A 119 -0.79 3.35 2.20
C TYR A 119 0.70 3.02 2.04
N VAL A 120 1.24 3.30 0.85
CA VAL A 120 2.62 3.00 0.46
C VAL A 120 3.43 4.28 0.41
N GLU A 121 4.59 4.28 1.07
CA GLU A 121 5.59 5.35 1.02
C GLU A 121 6.85 4.84 0.34
N ILE A 122 7.38 5.60 -0.62
CA ILE A 122 8.59 5.25 -1.36
C ILE A 122 9.82 5.83 -0.64
N CYS A 123 10.68 4.94 -0.16
CA CYS A 123 11.86 5.29 0.63
C CYS A 123 13.14 5.36 -0.21
N GLY A 124 13.27 4.51 -1.24
CA GLY A 124 14.49 4.38 -2.01
C GLY A 124 14.29 3.81 -3.40
N VAL A 125 15.37 3.76 -4.17
CA VAL A 125 15.39 3.19 -5.52
C VAL A 125 15.49 1.67 -5.48
N GLY A 126 14.95 0.98 -6.50
CA GLY A 126 14.97 -0.47 -6.61
C GLY A 126 13.60 -1.07 -6.85
N THR A 127 13.40 -2.27 -6.35
CA THR A 127 12.12 -2.98 -6.45
C THR A 127 11.66 -3.49 -5.10
N ALA A 128 10.36 -3.39 -4.84
CA ALA A 128 9.68 -3.99 -3.70
C ALA A 128 8.39 -4.68 -4.16
N VAL A 129 7.96 -5.70 -3.44
CA VAL A 129 6.65 -6.34 -3.64
C VAL A 129 5.81 -6.07 -2.41
N ILE A 130 4.75 -5.31 -2.58
CA ILE A 130 3.74 -5.11 -1.55
C ILE A 130 2.76 -6.28 -1.64
N THR A 131 2.53 -6.92 -0.52
CA THR A 131 1.61 -8.07 -0.40
C THR A 131 0.52 -7.75 0.60
N VAL A 132 -0.73 -7.98 0.21
CA VAL A 132 -1.87 -8.04 1.12
C VAL A 132 -2.32 -9.48 1.27
N THR A 133 -2.52 -9.92 2.50
CA THR A 133 -2.98 -11.28 2.84
C THR A 133 -4.24 -11.20 3.68
N ALA A 134 -5.25 -12.01 3.37
CA ALA A 134 -6.45 -12.20 4.17
C ALA A 134 -6.70 -13.71 4.32
N GLY A 135 -6.47 -14.23 5.53
CA GLY A 135 -6.50 -15.68 5.77
C GLY A 135 -5.52 -16.44 4.86
N ASN A 136 -6.05 -17.27 3.98
CA ASN A 136 -5.24 -18.09 3.05
C ASN A 136 -5.09 -17.49 1.64
N VAL A 137 -5.68 -16.32 1.37
CA VAL A 137 -5.63 -15.67 0.06
C VAL A 137 -4.77 -14.42 0.12
N LYS A 138 -4.08 -14.13 -0.99
CA LYS A 138 -3.19 -12.96 -1.09
C LYS A 138 -3.23 -12.34 -2.48
N ALA A 139 -2.90 -11.05 -2.54
CA ALA A 139 -2.61 -10.33 -3.77
C ALA A 139 -1.31 -9.53 -3.61
N VAL A 140 -0.66 -9.23 -4.72
CA VAL A 140 0.63 -8.54 -4.74
C VAL A 140 0.61 -7.38 -5.73
N CYS A 141 1.39 -6.35 -5.41
CA CYS A 141 1.73 -5.25 -6.31
C CYS A 141 3.24 -5.11 -6.34
N LYS A 142 3.84 -5.19 -7.54
CA LYS A 142 5.26 -4.93 -7.73
C LYS A 142 5.49 -3.44 -7.87
N ILE A 143 6.34 -2.89 -7.02
CA ILE A 143 6.78 -1.50 -7.08
C ILE A 143 8.16 -1.46 -7.72
N THR A 144 8.35 -0.56 -8.69
CA THR A 144 9.64 -0.29 -9.32
C THR A 144 9.95 1.19 -9.17
N VAL A 145 11.09 1.50 -8.58
CA VAL A 145 11.59 2.88 -8.41
C VAL A 145 12.90 2.97 -9.17
N PRO A 146 12.90 3.58 -10.37
CA PRO A 146 14.09 3.66 -11.19
C PRO A 146 15.12 4.61 -10.57
N GLN A 147 16.39 4.26 -10.70
CA GLN A 147 17.48 5.19 -10.45
C GLN A 147 17.63 6.09 -11.67
N LEU A 148 17.25 7.35 -11.51
CA LEU A 148 17.40 8.34 -12.58
C LEU A 148 18.88 8.76 -12.71
N ILE A 149 19.23 9.28 -13.89
CA ILE A 149 20.52 9.92 -14.13
C ILE A 149 20.53 11.27 -13.42
N ASP A 150 21.53 11.49 -12.58
CA ASP A 150 21.72 12.76 -11.87
C ASP A 150 22.42 13.78 -12.78
N TRP A 151 23.47 13.33 -13.48
CA TRP A 151 24.21 14.17 -14.43
C TRP A 151 24.91 13.34 -15.49
N ILE A 152 25.21 14.00 -16.60
CA ILE A 152 26.00 13.48 -17.71
C ILE A 152 27.10 14.48 -18.01
N GLU A 153 28.33 13.99 -18.10
CA GLU A 153 29.50 14.73 -18.49
C GLU A 153 30.13 14.04 -19.72
N PHE A 154 30.78 14.79 -20.56
CA PHE A 154 31.52 14.22 -21.69
C PHE A 154 33.02 14.32 -21.42
N ASP A 155 33.79 13.45 -22.09
CA ASP A 155 35.24 13.39 -21.97
C ASP A 155 35.94 14.66 -22.50
N GLU A 156 35.26 15.46 -23.33
CA GLU A 156 35.74 16.70 -23.90
C GLU A 156 34.67 17.80 -23.84
N ASP A 157 35.04 18.96 -23.38
CA ASP A 157 34.18 20.15 -23.33
C ASP A 157 34.07 20.85 -24.68
N GLU A 158 35.11 20.77 -25.50
CA GLU A 158 35.20 21.39 -26.81
C GLU A 158 35.99 20.52 -27.77
N ILE A 159 35.48 20.32 -28.97
CA ILE A 159 36.09 19.49 -30.00
C ILE A 159 36.17 20.27 -31.31
N GLU A 160 37.38 20.45 -31.83
CA GLU A 160 37.59 20.98 -33.18
C GLU A 160 37.68 19.87 -34.20
N LEU A 161 36.77 19.83 -35.18
CA LEU A 161 36.77 18.87 -36.27
C LEU A 161 36.98 19.57 -37.62
N LYS A 162 37.87 19.00 -38.43
CA LYS A 162 38.01 19.39 -39.84
C LYS A 162 36.95 18.69 -40.69
N ALA A 163 36.60 19.27 -41.81
CA ALA A 163 35.61 18.70 -42.72
C ALA A 163 35.94 17.22 -43.07
N GLY A 164 34.95 16.34 -42.86
CA GLY A 164 35.05 14.92 -43.09
C GLY A 164 35.60 14.10 -41.91
N GLN A 165 35.97 14.70 -40.79
CA GLN A 165 36.30 13.99 -39.55
C GLN A 165 35.05 13.69 -38.74
N THR A 166 35.10 12.57 -37.99
CA THR A 166 34.10 12.16 -37.03
C THR A 166 34.76 11.93 -35.67
N TYR A 167 34.05 12.26 -34.60
CA TYR A 167 34.48 12.00 -33.25
C TYR A 167 33.32 11.35 -32.49
N GLN A 168 33.61 10.33 -31.69
CA GLN A 168 32.63 9.68 -30.85
C GLN A 168 32.79 10.21 -29.44
N LEU A 169 31.82 11.00 -28.99
CA LEU A 169 31.71 11.43 -27.61
C LEU A 169 31.48 10.25 -26.69
N LYS A 170 32.17 10.23 -25.56
CA LYS A 170 31.99 9.24 -24.49
C LYS A 170 31.34 9.91 -23.30
N PRO A 171 30.09 9.57 -22.99
CA PRO A 171 29.43 10.11 -21.82
C PRO A 171 29.90 9.41 -20.55
N TYR A 172 30.15 10.18 -19.52
CA TYR A 172 30.20 9.74 -18.14
C TYR A 172 28.83 10.00 -17.51
N ILE A 173 28.21 8.96 -16.98
CA ILE A 173 26.85 8.98 -16.43
C ILE A 173 26.93 8.72 -14.95
N SER A 174 26.29 9.52 -14.15
CA SER A 174 26.17 9.32 -12.70
C SER A 174 24.70 9.17 -12.27
N PRO A 175 24.42 8.16 -11.46
CA PRO A 175 25.25 6.99 -11.18
C PRO A 175 25.38 6.06 -12.39
N SER A 176 26.47 5.33 -12.53
CA SER A 176 26.77 4.48 -13.72
C SER A 176 25.75 3.36 -13.94
N PHE A 177 24.94 3.03 -12.92
CA PHE A 177 23.88 2.02 -12.95
C PHE A 177 22.48 2.65 -13.10
N ALA A 178 22.39 3.94 -13.43
CA ALA A 178 21.10 4.60 -13.66
C ALA A 178 20.35 3.94 -14.82
N THR A 179 19.07 3.67 -14.62
CA THR A 179 18.15 3.15 -15.64
C THR A 179 17.22 4.27 -16.04
N ASN A 180 17.59 5.05 -17.02
CA ASN A 180 16.72 6.11 -17.52
C ASN A 180 16.03 5.66 -18.81
N GLU A 181 14.74 5.46 -18.76
CA GLU A 181 13.91 5.19 -19.93
C GLU A 181 13.52 6.47 -20.68
N ARG A 182 13.82 7.66 -20.14
CA ARG A 182 13.53 8.93 -20.82
C ARG A 182 14.67 9.23 -21.80
N PRO A 183 14.38 9.41 -23.10
CA PRO A 183 15.37 9.86 -24.04
C PRO A 183 15.82 11.27 -23.64
N PHE A 184 17.13 11.46 -23.49
CA PHE A 184 17.70 12.80 -23.37
C PHE A 184 18.21 13.24 -24.73
N THR A 185 18.07 14.55 -24.99
CA THR A 185 18.59 15.17 -26.21
C THR A 185 19.80 15.99 -25.81
N ALA A 186 20.98 15.57 -26.25
CA ALA A 186 22.16 16.43 -26.18
C ALA A 186 22.12 17.42 -27.36
N VAL A 187 22.16 18.69 -27.08
CA VAL A 187 22.29 19.72 -28.11
C VAL A 187 23.78 20.01 -28.32
N LEU A 188 24.33 19.51 -29.42
CA LEU A 188 25.69 19.87 -29.84
C LEU A 188 25.64 21.20 -30.57
N LEU A 189 26.27 22.24 -30.02
CA LEU A 189 26.52 23.47 -30.74
C LEU A 189 27.80 23.29 -31.57
N LEU A 190 27.66 22.98 -32.86
CA LEU A 190 28.76 22.97 -33.80
C LEU A 190 29.07 24.40 -34.23
N SER A 191 30.23 24.93 -33.82
CA SER A 191 30.83 26.10 -34.47
C SER A 191 31.67 25.59 -35.61
N ILE A 192 31.26 25.84 -36.85
CA ILE A 192 32.09 25.59 -38.03
C ILE A 192 32.90 26.90 -38.26
N VAL A 193 34.20 26.81 -38.08
CA VAL A 193 35.17 27.86 -38.47
C VAL A 193 35.70 27.57 -39.86
#